data_4580fa530ff0545fcec2fef73fcf4f0e
#
_entry.id   4580fa530ff0545fcec2fef73fcf4f0e
#
_cell.length_a   1.000
_cell.length_b   1.000
_cell.length_c   1.000
_cell.angle_alpha   90.00
_cell.angle_beta   90.00
_cell.angle_gamma   90.00
#
_symmetry.space_group_name_H-M   'P 1'
#
loop_
_entity.id
_entity.type
_entity.pdbx_description
1 polymer ?
#
loop_
_entity_poly.entity_id
_entity_poly.type
_entity_poly.pdbx_seq_one_letter_code
_entity_poly.pdbx_strand_id
1 'polypeptide(L)'
;YLSKSEIAVINSRWEEPFGRTALEASSRGCATIISNTGGLAETTDYAIKLKKVDTYNIENEIIKLIENKRLRKDIQKKSKKFVKHQLKTNSKKIDLMRDSLFPFRNININNNKLRILNIYNLAQKLNHRIYNLSLGKKFTNGFIRNGHDVIEISDRDYVRQNKGLNLLSIKDKFHSYLVETFKNYNPDLIIFGHSDNITENILNDFKTLNKNTIISQWNEDPFMNNLADTSDNINKLKKFFSLVDHSFITTNPSVLNFSK
;
A
#
# COMPACT_ATOMS: atom_id res chain seq x y z
N TYR A 1 23.59 1.96 -8.06
CA TYR A 1 24.42 1.31 -7.03
C TYR A 1 24.24 -0.22 -7.09
N LEU A 2 23.03 -0.78 -6.90
CA LEU A 2 22.79 -2.22 -6.82
C LEU A 2 23.29 -3.01 -8.05
N SER A 3 23.24 -2.44 -9.25
CA SER A 3 23.75 -3.11 -10.48
C SER A 3 25.26 -3.25 -10.53
N LYS A 4 25.99 -2.54 -9.66
CA LYS A 4 27.46 -2.59 -9.51
C LYS A 4 27.90 -3.32 -8.25
N SER A 5 26.96 -3.80 -7.43
CA SER A 5 27.22 -4.47 -6.16
C SER A 5 27.06 -5.98 -6.31
N GLU A 6 28.00 -6.75 -5.79
CA GLU A 6 27.91 -8.21 -5.78
C GLU A 6 27.15 -8.76 -4.57
N ILE A 7 27.19 -8.03 -3.44
CA ILE A 7 26.55 -8.39 -2.18
C ILE A 7 25.69 -7.21 -1.72
N ALA A 8 24.51 -7.48 -1.16
CA ALA A 8 23.65 -6.49 -0.54
C ALA A 8 23.19 -6.99 0.83
N VAL A 9 23.28 -6.15 1.84
CA VAL A 9 22.85 -6.44 3.22
C VAL A 9 21.61 -5.61 3.52
N ILE A 10 20.52 -6.26 3.87
CA ILE A 10 19.25 -5.62 4.24
C ILE A 10 18.88 -6.10 5.65
N ASN A 11 19.36 -5.36 6.65
CA ASN A 11 19.27 -5.72 8.06
C ASN A 11 18.18 -4.91 8.77
N SER A 12 16.93 -5.24 8.57
CA SER A 12 15.84 -4.64 9.32
C SER A 12 15.81 -5.13 10.77
N ARG A 13 15.62 -4.20 11.72
CA ARG A 13 15.41 -4.52 13.15
C ARG A 13 13.92 -4.60 13.51
N TRP A 14 13.05 -4.29 12.58
CA TRP A 14 11.61 -4.31 12.72
C TRP A 14 10.98 -5.25 11.68
N GLU A 15 9.76 -5.66 11.92
CA GLU A 15 9.05 -6.55 11.01
C GLU A 15 8.57 -5.79 9.78
N GLU A 16 9.39 -5.78 8.75
CA GLU A 16 9.00 -5.17 7.48
C GLU A 16 7.83 -5.90 6.83
N PRO A 17 6.84 -5.18 6.28
CA PRO A 17 5.70 -5.82 5.62
C PRO A 17 6.10 -6.64 4.40
N PHE A 18 7.12 -6.20 3.65
CA PHE A 18 7.45 -6.83 2.36
C PHE A 18 8.93 -6.85 1.96
N GLY A 19 9.78 -5.93 2.41
CA GLY A 19 11.21 -5.91 2.08
C GLY A 19 11.56 -5.67 0.61
N ARG A 20 11.00 -4.63 -0.02
CA ARG A 20 11.23 -4.28 -1.44
C ARG A 20 12.71 -4.19 -1.82
N THR A 21 13.55 -3.67 -0.94
CA THR A 21 14.99 -3.51 -1.20
C THR A 21 15.68 -4.86 -1.43
N ALA A 22 15.25 -5.93 -0.75
CA ALA A 22 15.78 -7.27 -0.96
C ALA A 22 15.43 -7.81 -2.34
N LEU A 23 14.20 -7.58 -2.81
CA LEU A 23 13.79 -7.96 -4.17
C LEU A 23 14.54 -7.16 -5.24
N GLU A 24 14.70 -5.86 -5.04
CA GLU A 24 15.43 -5.00 -5.96
C GLU A 24 16.89 -5.42 -6.07
N ALA A 25 17.56 -5.71 -4.94
CA ALA A 25 18.94 -6.22 -4.92
C ALA A 25 19.06 -7.57 -5.62
N SER A 26 18.16 -8.50 -5.30
CA SER A 26 18.13 -9.84 -5.94
C SER A 26 17.87 -9.75 -7.44
N SER A 27 16.97 -8.89 -7.88
CA SER A 27 16.67 -8.67 -9.31
C SER A 27 17.86 -8.13 -10.08
N ARG A 28 18.71 -7.33 -9.43
CA ARG A 28 19.95 -6.79 -10.01
C ARG A 28 21.11 -7.76 -9.96
N GLY A 29 20.94 -8.89 -9.29
CA GLY A 29 21.95 -9.95 -9.23
C GLY A 29 22.90 -9.84 -8.04
N CYS A 30 22.54 -9.13 -6.98
CA CYS A 30 23.27 -9.16 -5.72
C CYS A 30 23.03 -10.50 -5.00
N ALA A 31 24.05 -11.03 -4.32
CA ALA A 31 23.87 -12.01 -3.27
C ALA A 31 23.35 -11.28 -2.03
N THR A 32 22.15 -11.60 -1.58
CA THR A 32 21.48 -10.86 -0.51
C THR A 32 21.62 -11.54 0.83
N ILE A 33 21.93 -10.74 1.87
CA ILE A 33 21.89 -11.11 3.28
C ILE A 33 20.74 -10.30 3.90
N ILE A 34 19.78 -10.97 4.54
CA ILE A 34 18.56 -10.35 5.05
C ILE A 34 18.30 -10.74 6.50
N SER A 35 17.61 -9.87 7.25
CA SER A 35 17.03 -10.26 8.54
C SER A 35 15.91 -11.29 8.32
N ASN A 36 15.78 -12.21 9.25
CA ASN A 36 14.72 -13.22 9.22
C ASN A 36 13.49 -12.74 10.00
N THR A 37 12.93 -11.58 9.58
CA THR A 37 11.82 -10.92 10.28
C THR A 37 10.76 -10.46 9.29
N GLY A 38 9.48 -10.57 9.69
CA GLY A 38 8.33 -10.10 8.93
C GLY A 38 8.31 -10.61 7.49
N GLY A 39 7.71 -9.83 6.59
CA GLY A 39 7.65 -10.13 5.15
C GLY A 39 8.99 -10.07 4.44
N LEU A 40 10.05 -9.51 5.06
CA LEU A 40 11.39 -9.53 4.50
C LEU A 40 11.91 -10.96 4.35
N ALA A 41 11.61 -11.85 5.31
CA ALA A 41 11.98 -13.26 5.27
C ALA A 41 11.33 -14.05 4.12
N GLU A 42 10.21 -13.53 3.59
CA GLU A 42 9.42 -14.17 2.54
C GLU A 42 9.81 -13.71 1.12
N THR A 43 10.65 -12.67 1.02
CA THR A 43 10.96 -12.03 -0.28
C THR A 43 11.76 -12.91 -1.22
N THR A 44 12.61 -13.81 -0.69
CA THR A 44 13.40 -14.73 -1.48
C THR A 44 13.86 -15.95 -0.67
N ASP A 45 13.75 -17.13 -1.26
CA ASP A 45 14.22 -18.38 -0.65
C ASP A 45 15.74 -18.53 -0.72
N TYR A 46 16.41 -17.74 -1.53
CA TYR A 46 17.84 -17.87 -1.81
C TYR A 46 18.71 -16.83 -1.12
N ALA A 47 18.13 -15.90 -0.36
CA ALA A 47 18.91 -15.01 0.49
C ALA A 47 19.49 -15.74 1.69
N ILE A 48 20.62 -15.27 2.19
CA ILE A 48 21.13 -15.67 3.50
C ILE A 48 20.27 -14.97 4.56
N LYS A 49 19.55 -15.75 5.36
CA LYS A 49 18.69 -15.26 6.44
C LYS A 49 19.49 -15.25 7.75
N LEU A 50 19.69 -14.07 8.32
CA LEU A 50 20.41 -13.91 9.57
C LEU A 50 19.60 -14.49 10.74
N LYS A 51 20.22 -15.36 11.54
CA LYS A 51 19.61 -15.88 12.77
C LYS A 51 19.42 -14.78 13.81
N LYS A 52 20.33 -13.83 13.87
CA LYS A 52 20.34 -12.67 14.75
C LYS A 52 20.93 -11.48 14.00
N VAL A 53 20.32 -10.31 14.15
CA VAL A 53 20.77 -9.07 13.52
C VAL A 53 21.76 -8.37 14.46
N ASP A 54 23.02 -8.77 14.39
CA ASP A 54 24.14 -8.13 15.09
C ASP A 54 25.36 -8.05 14.17
N THR A 55 26.33 -7.26 14.58
CA THR A 55 27.54 -6.98 13.79
C THR A 55 28.32 -8.26 13.48
N TYR A 56 28.46 -9.16 14.43
CA TYR A 56 29.20 -10.41 14.30
C TYR A 56 28.60 -11.33 13.23
N ASN A 57 27.28 -11.55 13.27
CA ASN A 57 26.60 -12.41 12.28
C ASN A 57 26.62 -11.78 10.87
N ILE A 58 26.44 -10.47 10.78
CA ILE A 58 26.52 -9.76 9.50
C ILE A 58 27.91 -9.86 8.90
N GLU A 59 28.95 -9.60 9.68
CA GLU A 59 30.34 -9.66 9.25
C GLU A 59 30.70 -11.07 8.75
N ASN A 60 30.38 -12.10 9.53
CA ASN A 60 30.67 -13.49 9.14
C ASN A 60 30.02 -13.88 7.81
N GLU A 61 28.74 -13.52 7.60
CA GLU A 61 28.09 -13.87 6.34
C GLU A 61 28.60 -13.05 5.14
N ILE A 62 29.06 -11.80 5.38
CA ILE A 62 29.74 -11.01 4.35
C ILE A 62 31.08 -11.66 3.98
N ILE A 63 31.93 -11.98 4.95
CA ILE A 63 33.22 -12.63 4.74
C ILE A 63 33.05 -13.94 3.98
N LYS A 64 32.14 -14.79 4.41
CA LYS A 64 31.79 -16.04 3.76
C LYS A 64 31.41 -15.86 2.29
N LEU A 65 30.65 -14.82 1.94
CA LEU A 65 30.30 -14.53 0.56
C LEU A 65 31.46 -13.92 -0.23
N ILE A 66 32.38 -13.19 0.41
CA ILE A 66 33.59 -12.66 -0.23
C ILE A 66 34.52 -13.81 -0.59
N GLU A 67 34.81 -14.70 0.36
CA GLU A 67 35.75 -15.80 0.22
C GLU A 67 35.21 -16.91 -0.69
N ASN A 68 33.90 -17.23 -0.57
CA ASN A 68 33.29 -18.29 -1.37
C ASN A 68 32.57 -17.73 -2.62
N LYS A 69 33.37 -17.47 -3.66
CA LYS A 69 32.89 -16.97 -4.96
C LYS A 69 31.84 -17.92 -5.61
N ARG A 70 31.96 -19.21 -5.39
CA ARG A 70 31.00 -20.19 -5.94
C ARG A 70 29.64 -20.08 -5.29
N LEU A 71 29.58 -19.99 -3.95
CA LEU A 71 28.36 -19.78 -3.19
C LEU A 71 27.72 -18.44 -3.57
N ARG A 72 28.52 -17.37 -3.62
CA ARG A 72 28.04 -16.05 -4.01
C ARG A 72 27.35 -16.07 -5.38
N LYS A 73 28.00 -16.65 -6.39
CA LYS A 73 27.45 -16.73 -7.74
C LYS A 73 26.21 -17.61 -7.84
N ASP A 74 26.14 -18.68 -7.07
CA ASP A 74 24.96 -19.55 -7.01
C ASP A 74 23.74 -18.78 -6.44
N ILE A 75 23.92 -18.08 -5.32
CA ILE A 75 22.89 -17.22 -4.73
C ILE A 75 22.44 -16.13 -5.73
N GLN A 76 23.37 -15.40 -6.33
CA GLN A 76 23.09 -14.38 -7.34
C GLN A 76 22.20 -14.89 -8.48
N LYS A 77 22.57 -16.04 -9.04
CA LYS A 77 21.85 -16.65 -10.16
C LYS A 77 20.46 -17.13 -9.76
N LYS A 78 20.36 -17.84 -8.63
CA LYS A 78 19.10 -18.40 -8.13
C LYS A 78 18.13 -17.31 -7.72
N SER A 79 18.58 -16.33 -6.94
CA SER A 79 17.76 -15.19 -6.50
C SER A 79 17.22 -14.38 -7.68
N LYS A 80 18.05 -14.07 -8.66
CA LYS A 80 17.63 -13.34 -9.86
C LYS A 80 16.57 -14.09 -10.66
N LYS A 81 16.76 -15.41 -10.85
CA LYS A 81 15.80 -16.28 -11.56
C LYS A 81 14.47 -16.38 -10.79
N PHE A 82 14.54 -16.55 -9.47
CA PHE A 82 13.38 -16.64 -8.58
C PHE A 82 12.53 -15.37 -8.63
N VAL A 83 13.14 -14.21 -8.42
CA VAL A 83 12.41 -12.91 -8.46
C VAL A 83 11.75 -12.69 -9.82
N LYS A 84 12.45 -12.98 -10.92
CA LYS A 84 11.86 -12.86 -12.26
C LYS A 84 10.66 -13.79 -12.46
N HIS A 85 10.72 -15.00 -11.92
CA HIS A 85 9.62 -15.97 -11.99
C HIS A 85 8.46 -15.56 -11.10
N GLN A 86 8.73 -15.16 -9.86
CA GLN A 86 7.70 -14.71 -8.92
C GLN A 86 6.91 -13.51 -9.44
N LEU A 87 7.57 -12.52 -10.01
CA LEU A 87 6.88 -11.36 -10.57
C LEU A 87 5.84 -11.75 -11.62
N LYS A 88 6.20 -12.69 -12.51
CA LYS A 88 5.27 -13.21 -13.53
C LYS A 88 4.12 -14.03 -12.93
N THR A 89 4.45 -14.87 -11.94
CA THR A 89 3.47 -15.79 -11.34
C THR A 89 2.51 -15.05 -10.42
N ASN A 90 3.01 -14.08 -9.63
CA ASN A 90 2.20 -13.31 -8.71
C ASN A 90 1.24 -12.36 -9.45
N SER A 91 1.67 -11.75 -10.55
CA SER A 91 0.76 -10.96 -11.40
C SER A 91 -0.43 -11.80 -11.87
N LYS A 92 -0.17 -13.01 -12.38
CA LYS A 92 -1.22 -13.94 -12.81
C LYS A 92 -2.11 -14.40 -11.65
N LYS A 93 -1.53 -14.68 -10.47
CA LYS A 93 -2.30 -15.05 -9.28
C LYS A 93 -3.20 -13.91 -8.81
N ILE A 94 -2.69 -12.68 -8.80
CA ILE A 94 -3.48 -11.50 -8.46
C ILE A 94 -4.63 -11.32 -9.46
N ASP A 95 -4.38 -11.49 -10.75
CA ASP A 95 -5.43 -11.42 -11.77
C ASP A 95 -6.49 -12.51 -11.56
N LEU A 96 -6.09 -13.75 -11.30
CA LEU A 96 -7.01 -14.85 -11.01
C LEU A 96 -7.79 -14.63 -9.69
N MET A 97 -7.12 -14.13 -8.66
CA MET A 97 -7.78 -13.77 -7.39
C MET A 97 -8.76 -12.63 -7.61
N ARG A 98 -8.36 -11.60 -8.34
CA ARG A 98 -9.25 -10.50 -8.72
C ARG A 98 -10.48 -11.04 -9.46
N ASP A 99 -10.29 -11.89 -10.44
CA ASP A 99 -11.38 -12.48 -11.21
C ASP A 99 -12.29 -13.40 -10.37
N SER A 100 -11.73 -14.05 -9.33
CA SER A 100 -12.50 -14.90 -8.40
C SER A 100 -13.23 -14.11 -7.32
N LEU A 101 -12.69 -12.96 -6.91
CA LEU A 101 -13.32 -12.06 -5.95
C LEU A 101 -14.43 -11.22 -6.59
N PHE A 102 -14.59 -11.31 -7.91
CA PHE A 102 -15.66 -10.65 -8.64
C PHE A 102 -16.99 -11.44 -8.65
N PRO A 103 -17.74 -11.42 -7.57
CA PRO A 103 -19.19 -11.41 -7.69
C PRO A 103 -19.70 -10.10 -8.32
N PHE A 104 -18.79 -9.16 -8.63
CA PHE A 104 -18.99 -7.92 -9.38
C PHE A 104 -19.28 -8.10 -10.88
N ARG A 105 -19.57 -9.29 -11.33
CA ARG A 105 -20.14 -9.52 -12.68
C ARG A 105 -21.43 -8.74 -12.96
N ASN A 106 -22.02 -8.13 -11.93
CA ASN A 106 -23.15 -7.21 -12.11
C ASN A 106 -22.76 -5.75 -12.30
N ILE A 107 -21.51 -5.36 -12.02
CA ILE A 107 -20.96 -4.18 -12.64
C ILE A 107 -20.55 -4.65 -14.03
N ASN A 108 -21.35 -4.32 -15.03
CA ASN A 108 -21.04 -4.58 -16.43
C ASN A 108 -19.70 -3.90 -16.77
N ILE A 109 -18.59 -4.60 -16.52
CA ILE A 109 -17.23 -4.18 -16.91
C ILE A 109 -17.10 -4.22 -18.44
N ASN A 110 -18.12 -4.69 -19.15
CA ASN A 110 -18.20 -4.56 -20.59
C ASN A 110 -18.24 -3.09 -21.00
N ASN A 111 -17.03 -2.50 -21.15
CA ASN A 111 -16.75 -1.16 -21.65
C ASN A 111 -17.32 0.03 -20.88
N ASN A 112 -17.88 -0.10 -19.70
CA ASN A 112 -18.41 1.04 -18.97
C ASN A 112 -17.28 1.72 -18.18
N LYS A 113 -16.98 2.93 -18.58
CA LYS A 113 -16.12 3.84 -17.82
C LYS A 113 -16.78 4.11 -16.48
N LEU A 114 -16.07 3.80 -15.38
CA LEU A 114 -16.50 4.14 -14.05
C LEU A 114 -16.12 5.59 -13.73
N ARG A 115 -16.97 6.25 -12.98
CA ARG A 115 -16.67 7.52 -12.31
C ARG A 115 -16.13 7.21 -10.92
N ILE A 116 -14.88 7.57 -10.68
CA ILE A 116 -14.16 7.20 -9.46
C ILE A 116 -13.79 8.45 -8.69
N LEU A 117 -14.19 8.51 -7.43
CA LEU A 117 -13.77 9.54 -6.50
C LEU A 117 -12.65 8.98 -5.62
N ASN A 118 -11.41 9.44 -5.85
CA ASN A 118 -10.22 9.01 -5.12
C ASN A 118 -9.84 10.08 -4.08
N ILE A 119 -9.98 9.73 -2.79
CA ILE A 119 -9.74 10.66 -1.66
C ILE A 119 -8.51 10.19 -0.88
N TYR A 120 -7.46 10.99 -0.86
CA TYR A 120 -6.23 10.67 -0.15
C TYR A 120 -5.35 11.90 0.08
N ASN A 121 -4.27 11.75 0.83
CA ASN A 121 -3.32 12.84 1.03
C ASN A 121 -2.41 12.99 -0.19
N LEU A 122 -2.60 14.04 -0.97
CA LEU A 122 -1.75 14.38 -2.13
C LEU A 122 -0.40 15.01 -1.74
N ALA A 123 -0.29 15.56 -0.52
CA ALA A 123 0.90 16.24 -0.02
C ALA A 123 1.41 17.38 -0.94
N GLN A 124 0.52 18.14 -1.56
CA GLN A 124 0.83 19.18 -2.55
C GLN A 124 1.73 20.30 -2.00
N LYS A 125 1.63 20.60 -0.68
CA LYS A 125 2.46 21.63 -0.03
C LYS A 125 3.89 21.20 0.25
N LEU A 126 4.14 19.92 0.25
CA LEU A 126 5.51 19.45 0.37
C LEU A 126 6.13 19.57 -1.01
N ASN A 127 7.01 20.52 -1.23
CA ASN A 127 7.79 20.74 -2.46
C ASN A 127 8.59 19.50 -2.89
N HIS A 128 8.03 18.32 -2.70
CA HIS A 128 8.69 17.06 -2.88
C HIS A 128 7.99 16.22 -3.94
N ARG A 129 8.79 15.41 -4.57
CA ARG A 129 8.41 14.37 -5.54
C ARG A 129 7.37 13.35 -5.01
N ILE A 130 7.00 13.45 -3.74
CA ILE A 130 6.05 12.57 -3.04
C ILE A 130 4.67 12.58 -3.72
N TYR A 131 4.22 13.75 -4.19
CA TYR A 131 2.96 13.86 -4.91
C TYR A 131 2.83 12.83 -6.05
N ASN A 132 3.83 12.74 -6.91
CA ASN A 132 3.83 11.82 -8.05
C ASN A 132 4.17 10.37 -7.67
N LEU A 133 4.73 10.15 -6.48
CA LEU A 133 5.16 8.84 -6.00
C LEU A 133 4.17 8.20 -5.02
N SER A 134 3.21 8.97 -4.51
CA SER A 134 2.21 8.48 -3.55
C SER A 134 1.39 7.33 -4.14
N LEU A 135 0.99 6.40 -3.29
CA LEU A 135 0.17 5.27 -3.69
C LEU A 135 -1.18 5.72 -4.24
N GLY A 136 -1.81 6.73 -3.60
CA GLY A 136 -3.05 7.31 -4.08
C GLY A 136 -2.94 7.85 -5.51
N LYS A 137 -1.81 8.51 -5.85
CA LYS A 137 -1.57 8.98 -7.23
C LYS A 137 -1.37 7.83 -8.21
N LYS A 138 -0.76 6.74 -7.77
CA LYS A 138 -0.62 5.54 -8.60
C LYS A 138 -1.98 4.90 -8.88
N PHE A 139 -2.90 4.90 -7.90
CA PHE A 139 -4.28 4.46 -8.13
C PHE A 139 -4.97 5.34 -9.18
N THR A 140 -4.95 6.66 -9.03
CA THR A 140 -5.51 7.57 -10.03
C THR A 140 -4.96 7.29 -11.42
N ASN A 141 -3.64 7.22 -11.56
CA ASN A 141 -3.01 6.96 -12.85
C ASN A 141 -3.39 5.59 -13.43
N GLY A 142 -3.53 4.57 -12.56
CA GLY A 142 -3.99 3.23 -12.93
C GLY A 142 -5.43 3.25 -13.45
N PHE A 143 -6.33 3.92 -12.75
CA PHE A 143 -7.72 4.05 -13.15
C PHE A 143 -7.87 4.81 -14.48
N ILE A 144 -7.17 5.93 -14.66
CA ILE A 144 -7.19 6.70 -15.91
C ILE A 144 -6.67 5.85 -17.07
N ARG A 145 -5.58 5.10 -16.88
CA ARG A 145 -5.02 4.21 -17.91
C ARG A 145 -5.98 3.08 -18.31
N ASN A 146 -6.83 2.66 -17.39
CA ASN A 146 -7.90 1.69 -17.65
C ASN A 146 -9.17 2.34 -18.24
N GLY A 147 -9.14 3.62 -18.55
CA GLY A 147 -10.23 4.33 -19.23
C GLY A 147 -11.33 4.84 -18.30
N HIS A 148 -11.10 4.83 -16.99
CA HIS A 148 -12.06 5.38 -16.02
C HIS A 148 -11.92 6.90 -15.90
N ASP A 149 -13.00 7.55 -15.51
CA ASP A 149 -13.04 8.97 -15.16
C ASP A 149 -12.74 9.11 -13.65
N VAL A 150 -11.81 10.01 -13.27
CA VAL A 150 -11.32 10.09 -11.89
C VAL A 150 -11.25 11.52 -11.39
N ILE A 151 -11.90 11.77 -10.27
CA ILE A 151 -11.68 13.00 -9.48
C ILE A 151 -10.80 12.65 -8.28
N GLU A 152 -9.72 13.43 -8.11
CA GLU A 152 -8.83 13.36 -6.94
C GLU A 152 -9.20 14.44 -5.93
N ILE A 153 -9.29 14.06 -4.66
CA ILE A 153 -9.49 15.02 -3.57
C ILE A 153 -8.44 14.77 -2.49
N SER A 154 -7.72 15.83 -2.11
CA SER A 154 -6.79 15.79 -0.99
C SER A 154 -7.44 16.39 0.25
N ASP A 155 -7.71 15.54 1.23
CA ASP A 155 -8.32 15.97 2.50
C ASP A 155 -7.40 16.87 3.32
N ARG A 156 -6.14 16.49 3.46
CA ARG A 156 -5.15 17.25 4.24
C ARG A 156 -4.77 18.57 3.57
N ASP A 157 -4.68 18.59 2.24
CA ASP A 157 -4.36 19.83 1.52
C ASP A 157 -5.53 20.80 1.55
N TYR A 158 -6.78 20.31 1.48
CA TYR A 158 -7.96 21.14 1.66
C TYR A 158 -7.96 21.85 3.01
N VAL A 159 -7.71 21.11 4.10
CA VAL A 159 -7.61 21.69 5.44
C VAL A 159 -6.46 22.70 5.54
N ARG A 160 -5.31 22.40 4.94
CA ARG A 160 -4.15 23.30 4.94
C ARG A 160 -4.39 24.59 4.16
N GLN A 161 -5.09 24.51 3.03
CA GLN A 161 -5.40 25.69 2.21
C GLN A 161 -6.38 26.65 2.90
N ASN A 162 -7.23 26.11 3.77
CA ASN A 162 -8.21 26.89 4.53
C ASN A 162 -7.70 27.27 5.94
N LYS A 163 -6.38 27.30 6.19
CA LYS A 163 -5.77 27.78 7.43
C LYS A 163 -6.19 29.23 7.70
N GLY A 164 -6.63 29.50 8.93
CA GLY A 164 -7.17 30.82 9.37
C GLY A 164 -8.64 30.76 9.71
N LEU A 165 -9.34 29.70 9.33
CA LEU A 165 -10.69 29.40 9.80
C LEU A 165 -10.63 28.53 11.07
N ASN A 166 -11.68 28.56 11.88
CA ASN A 166 -11.83 27.63 12.99
C ASN A 166 -11.80 26.18 12.45
N LEU A 167 -11.07 25.27 13.12
CA LEU A 167 -10.89 23.86 12.71
C LEU A 167 -12.22 23.12 12.53
N LEU A 168 -13.22 23.38 13.39
CA LEU A 168 -14.56 22.81 13.25
C LEU A 168 -15.21 23.29 11.95
N SER A 169 -15.18 24.60 11.69
CA SER A 169 -15.71 25.17 10.45
C SER A 169 -15.02 24.64 9.19
N ILE A 170 -13.73 24.29 9.26
CA ILE A 170 -13.01 23.69 8.12
C ILE A 170 -13.49 22.27 7.85
N LYS A 171 -13.71 21.47 8.89
CA LYS A 171 -14.22 20.10 8.75
C LYS A 171 -15.62 20.07 8.18
N ASP A 172 -16.50 20.98 8.64
CA ASP A 172 -17.85 21.10 8.10
C ASP A 172 -17.85 21.56 6.63
N LYS A 173 -16.97 22.49 6.28
CA LYS A 173 -16.78 22.92 4.89
C LYS A 173 -16.24 21.79 4.02
N PHE A 174 -15.31 21.00 4.54
CA PHE A 174 -14.78 19.83 3.81
C PHE A 174 -15.87 18.77 3.60
N HIS A 175 -16.69 18.52 4.63
CA HIS A 175 -17.83 17.62 4.52
C HIS A 175 -18.80 18.12 3.42
N SER A 176 -19.22 19.38 3.50
CA SER A 176 -20.11 19.98 2.49
C SER A 176 -19.51 19.90 1.09
N TYR A 177 -18.22 20.18 0.93
CA TYR A 177 -17.50 20.08 -0.33
C TYR A 177 -17.54 18.66 -0.90
N LEU A 178 -17.32 17.63 -0.06
CA LEU A 178 -17.40 16.23 -0.49
C LEU A 178 -18.81 15.83 -0.91
N VAL A 179 -19.82 16.24 -0.14
CA VAL A 179 -21.23 15.97 -0.44
C VAL A 179 -21.65 16.61 -1.76
N GLU A 180 -21.30 17.87 -1.97
CA GLU A 180 -21.58 18.56 -3.24
C GLU A 180 -20.83 17.94 -4.42
N THR A 181 -19.57 17.57 -4.23
CA THR A 181 -18.80 16.83 -5.26
C THR A 181 -19.48 15.52 -5.59
N PHE A 182 -19.92 14.76 -4.58
CA PHE A 182 -20.65 13.52 -4.76
C PHE A 182 -21.93 13.72 -5.58
N LYS A 183 -22.76 14.69 -5.21
CA LYS A 183 -24.03 14.98 -5.92
C LYS A 183 -23.80 15.33 -7.38
N ASN A 184 -22.80 16.16 -7.67
CA ASN A 184 -22.52 16.63 -9.01
C ASN A 184 -21.86 15.55 -9.88
N TYR A 185 -20.98 14.75 -9.29
CA TYR A 185 -20.20 13.74 -10.00
C TYR A 185 -20.91 12.38 -10.06
N ASN A 186 -21.68 12.04 -9.01
CA ASN A 186 -22.38 10.77 -8.83
C ASN A 186 -21.45 9.57 -9.10
N PRO A 187 -20.43 9.34 -8.26
CA PRO A 187 -19.41 8.34 -8.49
C PRO A 187 -19.97 6.92 -8.39
N ASP A 188 -19.44 6.01 -9.21
CA ASP A 188 -19.72 4.58 -9.14
C ASP A 188 -18.85 3.92 -8.05
N LEU A 189 -17.64 4.46 -7.85
CA LEU A 189 -16.69 4.00 -6.83
C LEU A 189 -16.09 5.18 -6.07
N ILE A 190 -16.09 5.08 -4.76
CA ILE A 190 -15.27 5.91 -3.88
C ILE A 190 -14.15 5.05 -3.32
N ILE A 191 -12.92 5.51 -3.43
CA ILE A 191 -11.77 4.89 -2.78
C ILE A 191 -11.03 5.92 -1.95
N PHE A 192 -10.74 5.60 -0.69
CA PHE A 192 -10.01 6.50 0.18
C PHE A 192 -8.94 5.77 1.00
N GLY A 193 -7.88 6.50 1.32
CA GLY A 193 -6.79 5.99 2.15
C GLY A 193 -5.89 7.11 2.64
N HIS A 194 -5.24 6.91 3.78
CA HIS A 194 -4.47 7.95 4.47
C HIS A 194 -5.22 9.27 4.63
N SER A 195 -6.53 9.19 4.81
CA SER A 195 -7.41 10.34 5.00
C SER A 195 -7.75 10.50 6.47
N ASP A 196 -7.42 11.68 7.04
CA ASP A 196 -7.69 11.99 8.44
C ASP A 196 -9.05 12.68 8.62
N ASN A 197 -9.61 13.19 7.53
CA ASN A 197 -10.81 14.03 7.59
C ASN A 197 -12.07 13.33 7.06
N ILE A 198 -11.99 12.08 6.67
CA ILE A 198 -13.16 11.25 6.41
C ILE A 198 -13.79 10.85 7.75
N THR A 199 -15.09 11.01 7.85
CA THR A 199 -15.88 10.69 9.04
C THR A 199 -17.00 9.70 8.70
N GLU A 200 -17.57 9.06 9.72
CA GLU A 200 -18.74 8.20 9.55
C GLU A 200 -19.92 8.94 8.92
N ASN A 201 -20.13 10.20 9.32
CA ASN A 201 -21.21 11.01 8.77
C ASN A 201 -21.06 11.20 7.25
N ILE A 202 -19.85 11.46 6.77
CA ILE A 202 -19.57 11.60 5.34
C ILE A 202 -19.91 10.29 4.60
N LEU A 203 -19.50 9.14 5.15
CA LEU A 203 -19.77 7.84 4.51
C LEU A 203 -21.27 7.50 4.53
N ASN A 204 -21.97 7.82 5.60
CA ASN A 204 -23.42 7.65 5.70
C ASN A 204 -24.16 8.56 4.71
N ASP A 205 -23.73 9.80 4.53
CA ASP A 205 -24.30 10.69 3.53
C ASP A 205 -24.10 10.16 2.11
N PHE A 206 -22.93 9.64 1.79
CA PHE A 206 -22.69 9.01 0.50
C PHE A 206 -23.63 7.81 0.26
N LYS A 207 -23.79 6.92 1.23
CA LYS A 207 -24.72 5.80 1.14
C LYS A 207 -26.19 6.23 1.04
N THR A 208 -26.54 7.33 1.69
CA THR A 208 -27.89 7.90 1.62
C THR A 208 -28.17 8.49 0.24
N LEU A 209 -27.18 9.19 -0.34
CA LEU A 209 -27.28 9.83 -1.65
C LEU A 209 -27.36 8.81 -2.78
N ASN A 210 -26.56 7.77 -2.74
CA ASN A 210 -26.61 6.69 -3.72
C ASN A 210 -26.14 5.36 -3.11
N LYS A 211 -27.08 4.47 -2.85
CA LYS A 211 -26.83 3.13 -2.29
C LYS A 211 -26.01 2.21 -3.19
N ASN A 212 -25.97 2.48 -4.48
CA ASN A 212 -25.23 1.68 -5.45
C ASN A 212 -23.75 2.08 -5.56
N THR A 213 -23.37 3.23 -5.02
CA THR A 213 -21.96 3.62 -4.99
C THR A 213 -21.18 2.67 -4.08
N ILE A 214 -20.13 2.09 -4.63
CA ILE A 214 -19.20 1.23 -3.87
C ILE A 214 -18.22 2.14 -3.11
N ILE A 215 -18.07 1.88 -1.83
CA ILE A 215 -17.12 2.60 -0.98
C ILE A 215 -16.02 1.65 -0.53
N SER A 216 -14.78 1.99 -0.83
CA SER A 216 -13.61 1.17 -0.49
C SER A 216 -12.57 1.98 0.28
N GLN A 217 -11.91 1.35 1.25
CA GLN A 217 -10.75 1.94 1.93
C GLN A 217 -9.50 1.12 1.67
N TRP A 218 -8.34 1.77 1.76
CA TRP A 218 -7.05 1.10 1.68
C TRP A 218 -6.06 1.62 2.71
N ASN A 219 -5.17 0.73 3.16
CA ASN A 219 -4.07 1.08 4.05
C ASN A 219 -2.87 0.19 3.74
N GLU A 220 -1.71 0.82 3.46
CA GLU A 220 -0.45 0.13 3.18
C GLU A 220 0.51 0.14 4.37
N ASP A 221 0.23 0.91 5.41
CA ASP A 221 1.09 0.94 6.59
C ASP A 221 0.95 -0.35 7.40
N PRO A 222 2.06 -0.87 7.92
CA PRO A 222 2.01 -2.04 8.77
C PRO A 222 1.34 -1.70 10.12
N PHE A 223 0.42 -2.55 10.54
CA PHE A 223 -0.12 -2.49 11.89
C PHE A 223 0.74 -3.38 12.81
N MET A 224 1.56 -2.75 13.63
CA MET A 224 2.45 -3.45 14.57
C MET A 224 2.02 -3.17 16.00
N ASN A 225 2.01 -4.20 16.84
CA ASN A 225 1.49 -4.12 18.21
C ASN A 225 2.28 -3.18 19.16
N ASN A 226 3.42 -2.65 18.74
CA ASN A 226 4.36 -1.95 19.62
C ASN A 226 4.60 -0.47 19.27
N LEU A 227 3.85 0.10 18.34
CA LEU A 227 3.98 1.52 17.99
C LEU A 227 2.74 2.28 18.48
N ALA A 228 2.94 3.41 19.16
CA ALA A 228 1.85 4.23 19.73
C ALA A 228 0.79 4.63 18.68
N ASP A 229 1.23 4.93 17.46
CA ASP A 229 0.34 5.32 16.36
C ASP A 229 -0.47 4.14 15.77
N THR A 230 -0.10 2.91 16.07
CA THR A 230 -0.72 1.72 15.46
C THR A 230 -2.12 1.48 16.01
N SER A 231 -2.33 1.66 17.32
CA SER A 231 -3.64 1.49 17.95
C SER A 231 -4.67 2.45 17.37
N ASP A 232 -4.29 3.70 17.16
CA ASP A 232 -5.16 4.74 16.60
C ASP A 232 -5.51 4.45 15.14
N ASN A 233 -4.54 3.98 14.35
CA ASN A 233 -4.75 3.62 12.95
C ASN A 233 -5.63 2.37 12.81
N ILE A 234 -5.45 1.37 13.67
CA ILE A 234 -6.33 0.19 13.72
C ILE A 234 -7.75 0.59 14.10
N ASN A 235 -7.92 1.45 15.11
CA ASN A 235 -9.23 1.91 15.55
C ASN A 235 -9.93 2.72 14.47
N LYS A 236 -9.23 3.61 13.77
CA LYS A 236 -9.76 4.34 12.61
C LYS A 236 -10.23 3.39 11.52
N LEU A 237 -9.42 2.38 11.20
CA LEU A 237 -9.74 1.39 10.19
C LEU A 237 -10.99 0.58 10.56
N LYS A 238 -11.04 0.06 11.80
CA LYS A 238 -12.17 -0.72 12.33
C LYS A 238 -13.46 0.08 12.33
N LYS A 239 -13.38 1.36 12.63
CA LYS A 239 -14.50 2.28 12.68
C LYS A 239 -15.29 2.33 11.36
N PHE A 240 -14.62 2.18 10.23
CA PHE A 240 -15.23 2.26 8.92
C PHE A 240 -15.67 0.91 8.34
N PHE A 241 -15.31 -0.22 8.96
CA PHE A 241 -15.61 -1.55 8.39
C PHE A 241 -17.10 -1.81 8.11
N SER A 242 -17.98 -1.32 8.98
CA SER A 242 -19.42 -1.46 8.78
C SER A 242 -20.00 -0.50 7.74
N LEU A 243 -19.22 0.49 7.33
CA LEU A 243 -19.64 1.58 6.44
C LEU A 243 -19.06 1.48 5.03
N VAL A 244 -18.04 0.62 4.84
CA VAL A 244 -17.39 0.40 3.55
C VAL A 244 -17.71 -0.99 3.01
N ASP A 245 -17.72 -1.10 1.69
CA ASP A 245 -17.96 -2.38 1.02
C ASP A 245 -16.68 -3.22 0.97
N HIS A 246 -15.50 -2.58 0.89
CA HIS A 246 -14.20 -3.27 0.82
C HIS A 246 -13.11 -2.53 1.59
N SER A 247 -12.21 -3.31 2.17
CA SER A 247 -11.02 -2.83 2.85
C SER A 247 -9.79 -3.56 2.31
N PHE A 248 -8.86 -2.81 1.70
CA PHE A 248 -7.59 -3.31 1.18
C PHE A 248 -6.47 -3.00 2.16
N ILE A 249 -5.95 -4.02 2.81
CA ILE A 249 -4.97 -3.88 3.88
C ILE A 249 -3.78 -4.79 3.58
N THR A 250 -2.56 -4.27 3.75
CA THR A 250 -1.34 -5.04 3.51
C THR A 250 -0.87 -5.84 4.72
N THR A 251 -1.42 -5.56 5.90
CA THR A 251 -1.06 -6.27 7.13
C THR A 251 -1.71 -7.66 7.19
N ASN A 252 -0.97 -8.64 7.71
CA ASN A 252 -1.48 -9.99 7.89
C ASN A 252 -2.76 -9.97 8.76
N PRO A 253 -3.85 -10.62 8.34
CA PRO A 253 -5.11 -10.68 9.08
C PRO A 253 -4.97 -11.15 10.53
N SER A 254 -4.00 -12.02 10.83
CA SER A 254 -3.74 -12.51 12.19
C SER A 254 -3.32 -11.40 13.17
N VAL A 255 -2.71 -10.33 12.67
CA VAL A 255 -2.29 -9.18 13.49
C VAL A 255 -3.48 -8.28 13.83
N LEU A 256 -4.50 -8.30 13.03
CA LEU A 256 -5.64 -7.39 13.15
C LEU A 256 -6.65 -7.83 14.23
N ASN A 257 -6.55 -9.07 14.71
CA ASN A 257 -7.44 -9.66 15.75
C ASN A 257 -8.90 -9.19 15.59
N PHE A 258 -9.44 -9.37 14.38
CA PHE A 258 -10.87 -9.16 14.19
C PHE A 258 -11.61 -10.33 14.82
N SER A 259 -12.03 -10.18 16.07
CA SER A 259 -13.12 -11.02 16.56
C SER A 259 -14.30 -10.82 15.60
N LYS A 260 -14.75 -11.94 15.06
CA LYS A 260 -15.95 -12.02 14.22
C LYS A 260 -17.17 -11.47 14.94
#